data_1ad0f9f8df087ea980a9609940f5f2df
#
_entry.id   1ad0f9f8df087ea980a9609940f5f2df
#
_cell.length_a   1.000
_cell.length_b   1.000
_cell.length_c   1.000
_cell.angle_alpha   90.00
_cell.angle_beta   90.00
_cell.angle_gamma   90.00
#
_symmetry.space_group_name_H-M   'P 1'
#
loop_
_entity.id
_entity.type
_entity.pdbx_description
1 polymer ?
#
loop_
_entity_poly.entity_id
_entity_poly.type
_entity_poly.pdbx_seq_one_letter_code
_entity_poly.pdbx_strand_id
1 'polypeptide(L)'
;VRTGRPSLVHQLLTRVIPRIRDSSEVVDAEEVRREVLARQARRGVVRPPRSGGRLLRGCTVAALDGHPFPVFELRPPGPAPVRAVLYLHGGALVGDIDLFHWRLTAGLAAASGARVVLPAYPLAPTHTWRDSHPALLRLFEQVAIESPQGVTLMGDSAGGGLALAVAQQAASLPGPQPTGLALVSPWVDLAGDTPGTEEQRAHDPWLRLTKMRLYGGWWAGDDDVHRPEVSPLHGAMTGLPDTVVLCGTRDLLLPQVRALVTRLRAAGVPTTYREQKGLLHNYPVLPTPEARPARRELAAFVSR
;
A
#
# COMPACT_ATOMS: atom_id res chain seq x y z
N VAL A 1 15.27 15.15 4.61
CA VAL A 1 15.87 14.49 3.43
C VAL A 1 17.25 13.99 3.83
N ARG A 2 17.49 12.67 3.82
CA ARG A 2 18.87 12.15 3.95
C ARG A 2 19.66 12.49 2.68
N THR A 3 20.77 13.21 2.81
CA THR A 3 21.56 13.78 1.70
C THR A 3 22.58 12.81 1.08
N GLY A 4 22.55 11.52 1.43
CA GLY A 4 23.49 10.51 0.92
C GLY A 4 23.10 9.98 -0.47
N ARG A 5 24.08 9.58 -1.28
CA ARG A 5 23.83 8.81 -2.51
C ARG A 5 23.19 7.45 -2.16
N PRO A 6 22.23 6.94 -2.97
CA PRO A 6 21.70 5.59 -2.79
C PRO A 6 22.82 4.53 -2.81
N SER A 7 22.64 3.45 -2.02
CA SER A 7 23.58 2.33 -1.98
C SER A 7 23.75 1.67 -3.37
N LEU A 8 24.84 0.94 -3.57
CA LEU A 8 25.07 0.19 -4.81
C LEU A 8 23.94 -0.82 -5.08
N VAL A 9 23.38 -1.43 -4.02
CA VAL A 9 22.23 -2.34 -4.13
C VAL A 9 21.03 -1.60 -4.69
N HIS A 10 20.73 -0.40 -4.17
CA HIS A 10 19.61 0.39 -4.66
C HIS A 10 19.82 0.85 -6.11
N GLN A 11 21.05 1.27 -6.46
CA GLN A 11 21.41 1.64 -7.81
C GLN A 11 21.30 0.46 -8.79
N LEU A 12 21.68 -0.76 -8.37
CA LEU A 12 21.50 -1.98 -9.16
C LEU A 12 20.01 -2.25 -9.41
N LEU A 13 19.18 -2.19 -8.35
CA LEU A 13 17.75 -2.37 -8.49
C LEU A 13 17.10 -1.37 -9.46
N THR A 14 17.58 -0.13 -9.48
CA THR A 14 17.13 0.88 -10.46
C THR A 14 17.28 0.42 -11.92
N ARG A 15 18.31 -0.41 -12.22
CA ARG A 15 18.57 -0.94 -13.56
C ARG A 15 17.85 -2.27 -13.83
N VAL A 16 17.60 -3.06 -12.79
CA VAL A 16 17.06 -4.42 -12.90
C VAL A 16 15.52 -4.42 -12.87
N ILE A 17 14.92 -3.63 -11.99
CA ILE A 17 13.46 -3.58 -11.82
C ILE A 17 12.72 -3.34 -13.14
N PRO A 18 13.10 -2.39 -14.00
CA PRO A 18 12.39 -2.18 -15.27
C PRO A 18 12.34 -3.40 -16.18
N ARG A 19 13.32 -4.30 -16.07
CA ARG A 19 13.40 -5.52 -16.89
C ARG A 19 12.54 -6.66 -16.33
N ILE A 20 12.38 -6.73 -15.00
CA ILE A 20 11.67 -7.85 -14.34
C ILE A 20 10.21 -7.52 -14.01
N ARG A 21 9.83 -6.24 -14.03
CA ARG A 21 8.48 -5.75 -13.67
C ARG A 21 7.70 -5.22 -14.85
N ASP A 22 8.13 -5.53 -16.06
CA ASP A 22 7.48 -5.07 -17.29
C ASP A 22 7.13 -3.58 -17.27
N SER A 23 8.18 -2.75 -17.35
CA SER A 23 8.06 -1.30 -17.40
C SER A 23 7.90 -0.78 -18.84
N SER A 24 7.16 -1.50 -19.70
CA SER A 24 6.77 -1.05 -21.04
C SER A 24 5.62 -0.04 -20.99
N GLU A 25 5.53 0.81 -21.99
CA GLU A 25 4.35 1.66 -22.19
C GLU A 25 3.18 0.84 -22.75
N VAL A 26 1.95 1.30 -22.54
CA VAL A 26 0.77 0.68 -23.14
C VAL A 26 0.71 1.03 -24.62
N VAL A 27 0.73 0.01 -25.48
CA VAL A 27 0.50 0.12 -26.92
C VAL A 27 -0.91 -0.35 -27.26
N ASP A 28 -1.35 -1.46 -26.65
CA ASP A 28 -2.68 -2.06 -26.81
C ASP A 28 -3.26 -2.38 -25.42
N ALA A 29 -4.37 -1.72 -25.06
CA ALA A 29 -5.03 -1.91 -23.78
C ALA A 29 -5.61 -3.33 -23.61
N GLU A 30 -6.11 -3.94 -24.68
CA GLU A 30 -6.67 -5.30 -24.64
C GLU A 30 -5.56 -6.36 -24.53
N GLU A 31 -4.40 -6.13 -25.12
CA GLU A 31 -3.24 -6.98 -24.90
C GLU A 31 -2.80 -6.95 -23.45
N VAL A 32 -2.64 -5.77 -22.86
CA VAL A 32 -2.30 -5.60 -21.44
C VAL A 32 -3.34 -6.27 -20.55
N ARG A 33 -4.64 -6.15 -20.90
CA ARG A 33 -5.73 -6.81 -20.16
C ARG A 33 -5.58 -8.33 -20.18
N ARG A 34 -5.35 -8.93 -21.36
CA ARG A 34 -5.14 -10.38 -21.51
C ARG A 34 -3.92 -10.85 -20.68
N GLU A 35 -2.82 -10.09 -20.71
CA GLU A 35 -1.60 -10.42 -19.95
C GLU A 35 -1.84 -10.38 -18.43
N VAL A 36 -2.56 -9.36 -17.94
CA VAL A 36 -2.92 -9.24 -16.53
C VAL A 36 -3.77 -10.42 -16.09
N LEU A 37 -4.84 -10.74 -16.83
CA LEU A 37 -5.72 -11.88 -16.54
C LEU A 37 -4.96 -13.22 -16.57
N ALA A 38 -4.10 -13.42 -17.55
CA ALA A 38 -3.28 -14.63 -17.65
C ALA A 38 -2.28 -14.75 -16.48
N ARG A 39 -1.71 -13.62 -16.02
CA ARG A 39 -0.84 -13.60 -14.85
C ARG A 39 -1.60 -13.91 -13.56
N GLN A 40 -2.78 -13.34 -13.35
CA GLN A 40 -3.65 -13.63 -12.21
C GLN A 40 -4.08 -15.09 -12.20
N ALA A 41 -4.50 -15.65 -13.34
CA ALA A 41 -4.87 -17.05 -13.47
C ALA A 41 -3.71 -18.01 -13.15
N ARG A 42 -2.49 -17.72 -13.66
CA ARG A 42 -1.28 -18.52 -13.36
C ARG A 42 -0.91 -18.47 -11.88
N ARG A 43 -1.12 -17.32 -11.21
CA ARG A 43 -0.83 -17.19 -9.78
C ARG A 43 -1.78 -18.02 -8.93
N GLY A 44 -3.04 -18.10 -9.34
CA GLY A 44 -4.10 -18.78 -8.59
C GLY A 44 -4.37 -18.16 -7.23
N VAL A 45 -4.92 -18.95 -6.32
CA VAL A 45 -5.24 -18.49 -4.96
C VAL A 45 -3.96 -18.19 -4.18
N VAL A 46 -3.90 -17.02 -3.54
CA VAL A 46 -2.80 -16.64 -2.64
C VAL A 46 -2.67 -17.66 -1.52
N ARG A 47 -1.45 -18.09 -1.28
CA ARG A 47 -1.12 -18.99 -0.17
C ARG A 47 -0.03 -18.37 0.68
N PRO A 48 -0.17 -18.43 2.01
CA PRO A 48 0.86 -17.95 2.89
C PRO A 48 2.11 -18.84 2.79
N PRO A 49 3.30 -18.29 2.98
CA PRO A 49 4.49 -19.08 3.19
C PRO A 49 4.36 -19.89 4.49
N ARG A 50 5.20 -20.94 4.65
CA ARG A 50 5.21 -21.76 5.87
C ARG A 50 5.49 -20.89 7.08
N SER A 51 4.65 -21.02 8.12
CA SER A 51 4.78 -20.31 9.39
C SER A 51 6.14 -20.60 10.07
N GLY A 52 6.63 -19.64 10.86
CA GLY A 52 7.84 -19.77 11.65
C GLY A 52 9.16 -19.76 10.89
N GLY A 53 9.11 -19.72 9.54
CA GLY A 53 10.32 -19.69 8.70
C GLY A 53 11.09 -18.35 8.79
N ARG A 54 12.34 -18.38 8.29
CA ARG A 54 13.22 -17.18 8.26
C ARG A 54 12.55 -15.98 7.55
N LEU A 55 11.75 -16.23 6.51
CA LEU A 55 11.01 -15.19 5.78
C LEU A 55 10.03 -14.48 6.72
N LEU A 56 9.32 -15.22 7.56
CA LEU A 56 8.29 -14.74 8.48
C LEU A 56 8.82 -14.36 9.86
N ARG A 57 10.12 -14.39 10.08
CA ARG A 57 10.76 -13.97 11.34
C ARG A 57 10.17 -14.62 12.59
N GLY A 58 9.76 -15.87 12.51
CA GLY A 58 9.13 -16.59 13.61
C GLY A 58 7.63 -16.31 13.79
N CYS A 59 7.04 -15.42 13.01
CA CYS A 59 5.59 -15.21 13.06
C CYS A 59 4.84 -16.48 12.65
N THR A 60 3.69 -16.72 13.29
CA THR A 60 2.67 -17.66 12.80
C THR A 60 1.79 -16.95 11.77
N VAL A 61 1.27 -17.72 10.81
CA VAL A 61 0.29 -17.24 9.83
C VAL A 61 -0.93 -18.12 9.88
N ALA A 62 -2.09 -17.52 10.02
CA ALA A 62 -3.40 -18.16 9.93
C ALA A 62 -4.24 -17.52 8.84
N ALA A 63 -5.08 -18.30 8.18
CA ALA A 63 -6.18 -17.75 7.41
C ALA A 63 -7.32 -17.39 8.36
N LEU A 64 -7.99 -16.27 8.10
CA LEU A 64 -9.20 -15.86 8.78
C LEU A 64 -10.41 -16.22 7.90
N ASP A 65 -11.36 -16.93 8.48
CA ASP A 65 -12.58 -17.36 7.80
C ASP A 65 -13.67 -16.28 7.85
N GLY A 66 -14.72 -16.46 7.04
CA GLY A 66 -15.90 -15.59 7.06
C GLY A 66 -15.77 -14.31 6.21
N HIS A 67 -14.72 -14.18 5.42
CA HIS A 67 -14.52 -13.05 4.51
C HIS A 67 -14.79 -13.42 3.05
N PRO A 68 -15.21 -12.48 2.19
CA PRO A 68 -15.51 -12.77 0.78
C PRO A 68 -14.24 -13.01 -0.07
N PHE A 69 -13.05 -12.83 0.51
CA PHE A 69 -11.73 -13.08 -0.10
C PHE A 69 -10.78 -13.58 0.97
N PRO A 70 -9.64 -14.19 0.59
CA PRO A 70 -8.66 -14.68 1.54
C PRO A 70 -8.10 -13.56 2.43
N VAL A 71 -8.12 -13.75 3.72
CA VAL A 71 -7.53 -12.84 4.71
C VAL A 71 -6.53 -13.64 5.55
N PHE A 72 -5.35 -13.09 5.73
CA PHE A 72 -4.30 -13.73 6.51
C PHE A 72 -3.95 -12.88 7.73
N GLU A 73 -3.73 -13.55 8.85
CA GLU A 73 -3.23 -12.92 10.06
C GLU A 73 -1.82 -13.41 10.35
N LEU A 74 -0.90 -12.48 10.55
CA LEU A 74 0.45 -12.74 11.03
C LEU A 74 0.53 -12.34 12.50
N ARG A 75 0.84 -13.30 13.37
CA ARG A 75 1.09 -13.06 14.81
C ARG A 75 2.59 -13.15 15.10
N PRO A 76 3.19 -12.12 15.70
CA PRO A 76 4.59 -12.20 16.14
C PRO A 76 4.76 -13.22 17.26
N PRO A 77 5.98 -13.74 17.49
CA PRO A 77 6.28 -14.53 18.66
C PRO A 77 6.17 -13.68 19.93
N GLY A 78 5.73 -14.28 21.03
CA GLY A 78 5.61 -13.62 22.35
C GLY A 78 4.18 -13.50 22.84
N PRO A 79 3.86 -12.47 23.65
CA PRO A 79 2.53 -12.26 24.21
C PRO A 79 1.47 -12.02 23.14
N ALA A 80 0.21 -12.27 23.50
CA ALA A 80 -0.93 -11.99 22.59
C ALA A 80 -0.95 -10.52 22.20
N PRO A 81 -0.96 -10.19 20.89
CA PRO A 81 -0.99 -8.81 20.42
C PRO A 81 -2.28 -8.09 20.82
N VAL A 82 -2.13 -6.88 21.33
CA VAL A 82 -3.26 -6.00 21.70
C VAL A 82 -3.50 -4.89 20.69
N ARG A 83 -2.56 -4.71 19.73
CA ARG A 83 -2.65 -3.80 18.59
C ARG A 83 -2.68 -4.59 17.29
N ALA A 84 -3.30 -4.00 16.27
CA ALA A 84 -3.28 -4.56 14.93
C ALA A 84 -2.81 -3.55 13.88
N VAL A 85 -2.31 -4.09 12.79
CA VAL A 85 -2.14 -3.38 11.51
C VAL A 85 -3.03 -4.06 10.49
N LEU A 86 -3.94 -3.32 9.88
CA LEU A 86 -4.57 -3.76 8.65
C LEU A 86 -3.72 -3.27 7.48
N TYR A 87 -2.99 -4.20 6.86
CA TYR A 87 -2.05 -3.91 5.78
C TYR A 87 -2.67 -4.19 4.42
N LEU A 88 -2.88 -3.16 3.63
CA LEU A 88 -3.38 -3.25 2.26
C LEU A 88 -2.18 -3.25 1.30
N HIS A 89 -2.04 -4.34 0.54
CA HIS A 89 -0.86 -4.54 -0.31
C HIS A 89 -0.88 -3.69 -1.58
N GLY A 90 0.29 -3.33 -2.09
CA GLY A 90 0.46 -2.74 -3.40
C GLY A 90 0.28 -3.75 -4.54
N GLY A 91 0.54 -3.31 -5.76
CA GLY A 91 0.43 -4.13 -6.96
C GLY A 91 -0.43 -3.49 -8.05
N ALA A 92 -0.59 -2.17 -7.98
CA ALA A 92 -1.32 -1.36 -8.96
C ALA A 92 -2.77 -1.86 -9.20
N LEU A 93 -3.42 -2.43 -8.16
CA LEU A 93 -4.79 -2.98 -8.18
C LEU A 93 -4.97 -4.20 -9.12
N VAL A 94 -3.90 -4.67 -9.75
CA VAL A 94 -3.87 -5.83 -10.67
C VAL A 94 -2.91 -6.93 -10.23
N GLY A 95 -2.07 -6.67 -9.24
CA GLY A 95 -1.10 -7.61 -8.67
C GLY A 95 -1.43 -7.94 -7.22
N ASP A 96 -1.25 -9.20 -6.86
CA ASP A 96 -1.59 -9.74 -5.54
C ASP A 96 -0.39 -9.72 -4.57
N ILE A 97 -0.62 -10.12 -3.31
CA ILE A 97 0.40 -10.26 -2.27
C ILE A 97 1.60 -11.07 -2.81
N ASP A 98 2.80 -10.53 -2.71
CA ASP A 98 4.04 -11.20 -3.09
C ASP A 98 4.98 -11.44 -1.89
N LEU A 99 6.15 -12.03 -2.15
CA LEU A 99 7.14 -12.33 -1.10
C LEU A 99 7.66 -11.08 -0.37
N PHE A 100 7.65 -9.92 -1.02
CA PHE A 100 8.10 -8.68 -0.39
C PHE A 100 7.08 -8.17 0.62
N HIS A 101 5.77 -8.32 0.34
CA HIS A 101 4.71 -8.02 1.29
C HIS A 101 4.76 -8.94 2.51
N TRP A 102 4.90 -10.26 2.31
CA TRP A 102 5.07 -11.22 3.42
C TRP A 102 6.28 -10.88 4.30
N ARG A 103 7.41 -10.54 3.67
CA ARG A 103 8.63 -10.15 4.38
C ARG A 103 8.48 -8.85 5.18
N LEU A 104 7.83 -7.85 4.57
CA LEU A 104 7.60 -6.55 5.21
C LEU A 104 6.67 -6.70 6.41
N THR A 105 5.52 -7.33 6.21
CA THR A 105 4.48 -7.50 7.23
C THR A 105 4.96 -8.35 8.40
N ALA A 106 5.67 -9.44 8.15
CA ALA A 106 6.30 -10.24 9.20
C ALA A 106 7.39 -9.44 9.95
N GLY A 107 8.18 -8.64 9.22
CA GLY A 107 9.17 -7.75 9.83
C GLY A 107 8.54 -6.66 10.69
N LEU A 108 7.40 -6.15 10.26
CA LEU A 108 6.61 -5.16 11.00
C LEU A 108 6.02 -5.79 12.27
N ALA A 109 5.34 -6.93 12.14
CA ALA A 109 4.78 -7.66 13.28
C ALA A 109 5.84 -7.96 14.34
N ALA A 110 6.98 -8.56 13.94
CA ALA A 110 8.07 -8.90 14.85
C ALA A 110 8.70 -7.69 15.53
N ALA A 111 8.75 -6.54 14.87
CA ALA A 111 9.38 -5.33 15.40
C ALA A 111 8.44 -4.46 16.24
N SER A 112 7.13 -4.48 15.97
CA SER A 112 6.13 -3.68 16.68
C SER A 112 5.39 -4.45 17.78
N GLY A 113 5.39 -5.78 17.75
CA GLY A 113 4.55 -6.62 18.60
C GLY A 113 3.08 -6.65 18.18
N ALA A 114 2.68 -5.95 17.15
CA ALA A 114 1.31 -5.94 16.62
C ALA A 114 1.03 -7.18 15.75
N ARG A 115 -0.22 -7.67 15.75
CA ARG A 115 -0.67 -8.58 14.70
C ARG A 115 -0.85 -7.82 13.38
N VAL A 116 -0.58 -8.47 12.27
CA VAL A 116 -0.82 -7.87 10.94
C VAL A 116 -1.88 -8.66 10.21
N VAL A 117 -2.97 -7.99 9.83
CA VAL A 117 -4.04 -8.56 9.00
C VAL A 117 -3.79 -8.13 7.56
N LEU A 118 -3.69 -9.12 6.66
CA LEU A 118 -3.28 -8.94 5.26
C LEU A 118 -4.34 -9.56 4.34
N PRO A 119 -5.31 -8.78 3.83
CA PRO A 119 -6.32 -9.27 2.89
C PRO A 119 -5.77 -9.38 1.47
N ALA A 120 -6.10 -10.47 0.76
CA ALA A 120 -5.95 -10.62 -0.68
C ALA A 120 -7.25 -10.14 -1.35
N TYR A 121 -7.46 -8.83 -1.37
CA TYR A 121 -8.68 -8.21 -1.88
C TYR A 121 -8.85 -8.42 -3.39
N PRO A 122 -10.11 -8.41 -3.91
CA PRO A 122 -10.40 -8.56 -5.33
C PRO A 122 -9.68 -7.52 -6.20
N LEU A 123 -9.20 -7.95 -7.38
CA LEU A 123 -8.32 -7.15 -8.24
C LEU A 123 -8.98 -6.80 -9.58
N ALA A 124 -8.62 -5.64 -10.12
CA ALA A 124 -8.92 -5.28 -11.51
C ALA A 124 -8.13 -6.21 -12.50
N PRO A 125 -8.61 -6.40 -13.72
CA PRO A 125 -9.79 -5.83 -14.34
C PRO A 125 -11.09 -6.61 -14.10
N THR A 126 -11.06 -7.70 -13.34
CA THR A 126 -12.24 -8.56 -13.07
C THR A 126 -13.16 -7.92 -12.04
N HIS A 127 -12.59 -7.17 -11.10
CA HIS A 127 -13.29 -6.49 -10.02
C HIS A 127 -12.97 -5.00 -10.03
N THR A 128 -13.85 -4.22 -9.38
CA THR A 128 -13.74 -2.77 -9.22
C THR A 128 -13.60 -2.39 -7.74
N TRP A 129 -13.49 -1.11 -7.46
CA TRP A 129 -13.51 -0.58 -6.10
C TRP A 129 -14.78 -1.00 -5.32
N ARG A 130 -15.92 -1.17 -6.00
CA ARG A 130 -17.20 -1.55 -5.39
C ARG A 130 -17.18 -2.95 -4.78
N ASP A 131 -16.38 -3.85 -5.35
CA ASP A 131 -16.24 -5.23 -4.84
C ASP A 131 -15.35 -5.28 -3.59
N SER A 132 -14.37 -4.41 -3.50
CA SER A 132 -13.32 -4.48 -2.47
C SER A 132 -13.54 -3.51 -1.32
N HIS A 133 -13.86 -2.26 -1.60
CA HIS A 133 -13.85 -1.18 -0.60
C HIS A 133 -14.83 -1.41 0.56
N PRO A 134 -16.12 -1.79 0.32
CA PRO A 134 -17.06 -2.05 1.42
C PRO A 134 -16.62 -3.23 2.30
N ALA A 135 -16.02 -4.25 1.69
CA ALA A 135 -15.55 -5.42 2.44
C ALA A 135 -14.28 -5.12 3.25
N LEU A 136 -13.40 -4.25 2.74
CA LEU A 136 -12.23 -3.77 3.48
C LEU A 136 -12.61 -2.89 4.67
N LEU A 137 -13.66 -2.07 4.54
CA LEU A 137 -14.18 -1.30 5.66
C LEU A 137 -14.73 -2.21 6.76
N ARG A 138 -15.57 -3.20 6.41
CA ARG A 138 -16.05 -4.19 7.38
C ARG A 138 -14.93 -4.98 8.05
N LEU A 139 -13.90 -5.35 7.29
CA LEU A 139 -12.73 -6.00 7.84
C LEU A 139 -11.99 -5.09 8.83
N PHE A 140 -11.85 -3.80 8.51
CA PHE A 140 -11.27 -2.82 9.43
C PHE A 140 -12.08 -2.73 10.73
N GLU A 141 -13.40 -2.61 10.65
CA GLU A 141 -14.29 -2.55 11.81
C GLU A 141 -14.15 -3.78 12.71
N GLN A 142 -14.14 -4.98 12.11
CA GLN A 142 -13.92 -6.22 12.85
C GLN A 142 -12.55 -6.24 13.54
N VAL A 143 -11.49 -5.93 12.82
CA VAL A 143 -10.12 -5.90 13.36
C VAL A 143 -10.00 -4.87 14.49
N ALA A 144 -10.71 -3.73 14.38
CA ALA A 144 -10.71 -2.69 15.41
C ALA A 144 -11.41 -3.13 16.69
N ILE A 145 -12.57 -3.82 16.58
CA ILE A 145 -13.29 -4.38 17.73
C ILE A 145 -12.41 -5.41 18.47
N GLU A 146 -11.64 -6.20 17.74
CA GLU A 146 -10.75 -7.24 18.29
C GLU A 146 -9.41 -6.69 18.80
N SER A 147 -9.11 -5.40 18.65
CA SER A 147 -7.81 -4.80 18.97
C SER A 147 -7.96 -3.66 19.97
N PRO A 148 -7.95 -3.95 21.28
CA PRO A 148 -8.29 -2.97 22.33
C PRO A 148 -7.33 -1.77 22.40
N GLN A 149 -6.12 -1.87 21.88
CA GLN A 149 -5.18 -0.76 21.77
C GLN A 149 -5.11 -0.15 20.35
N GLY A 150 -6.09 -0.47 19.50
CA GLY A 150 -6.32 0.16 18.23
C GLY A 150 -5.69 -0.51 17.02
N VAL A 151 -6.01 0.04 15.86
CA VAL A 151 -5.60 -0.43 14.53
C VAL A 151 -4.90 0.68 13.77
N THR A 152 -3.70 0.39 13.27
CA THR A 152 -3.07 1.22 12.24
C THR A 152 -3.50 0.71 10.86
N LEU A 153 -4.11 1.57 10.04
CA LEU A 153 -4.27 1.32 8.62
C LEU A 153 -2.93 1.58 7.93
N MET A 154 -2.46 0.62 7.15
CA MET A 154 -1.19 0.74 6.46
C MET A 154 -1.28 0.17 5.06
N GLY A 155 -0.55 0.77 4.11
CA GLY A 155 -0.44 0.21 2.77
C GLY A 155 0.68 0.83 1.96
N ASP A 156 1.04 0.15 0.88
CA ASP A 156 2.04 0.60 -0.08
C ASP A 156 1.43 0.76 -1.47
N SER A 157 1.86 1.76 -2.22
CA SER A 157 1.39 2.00 -3.60
C SER A 157 -0.14 2.09 -3.68
N ALA A 158 -0.78 1.25 -4.49
CA ALA A 158 -2.24 1.13 -4.58
C ALA A 158 -2.88 0.81 -3.22
N GLY A 159 -2.27 -0.07 -2.43
CA GLY A 159 -2.73 -0.38 -1.08
C GLY A 159 -2.64 0.82 -0.13
N GLY A 160 -1.70 1.74 -0.35
CA GLY A 160 -1.63 3.01 0.36
C GLY A 160 -2.80 3.93 0.02
N GLY A 161 -3.22 3.96 -1.26
CA GLY A 161 -4.46 4.63 -1.67
C GLY A 161 -5.69 4.02 -1.02
N LEU A 162 -5.82 2.69 -1.04
CA LEU A 162 -6.93 1.99 -0.38
C LEU A 162 -6.95 2.24 1.14
N ALA A 163 -5.80 2.25 1.81
CA ALA A 163 -5.71 2.54 3.24
C ALA A 163 -6.24 3.94 3.58
N LEU A 164 -5.89 4.94 2.75
CA LEU A 164 -6.41 6.29 2.87
C LEU A 164 -7.92 6.33 2.62
N ALA A 165 -8.42 5.68 1.57
CA ALA A 165 -9.85 5.65 1.24
C ALA A 165 -10.69 4.99 2.36
N VAL A 166 -10.22 3.87 2.92
CA VAL A 166 -10.86 3.22 4.08
C VAL A 166 -10.83 4.14 5.31
N ALA A 167 -9.71 4.83 5.57
CA ALA A 167 -9.62 5.77 6.69
C ALA A 167 -10.58 6.95 6.54
N GLN A 168 -10.72 7.52 5.34
CA GLN A 168 -11.67 8.59 5.03
C GLN A 168 -13.12 8.14 5.23
N GLN A 169 -13.46 6.94 4.80
CA GLN A 169 -14.80 6.42 4.99
C GLN A 169 -15.09 6.13 6.48
N ALA A 170 -14.16 5.54 7.20
CA ALA A 170 -14.29 5.34 8.65
C ALA A 170 -14.49 6.68 9.37
N ALA A 171 -13.73 7.73 9.01
CA ALA A 171 -13.88 9.06 9.59
C ALA A 171 -15.23 9.73 9.30
N SER A 172 -15.93 9.32 8.24
CA SER A 172 -17.25 9.86 7.87
C SER A 172 -18.43 9.13 8.51
N LEU A 173 -18.18 7.99 9.16
CA LEU A 173 -19.21 7.11 9.72
C LEU A 173 -19.06 7.00 11.26
N PRO A 174 -20.16 6.76 11.99
CA PRO A 174 -20.07 6.36 13.38
C PRO A 174 -19.44 4.96 13.48
N GLY A 175 -18.54 4.76 14.43
CA GLY A 175 -17.89 3.47 14.67
C GLY A 175 -16.41 3.59 15.03
N PRO A 176 -15.67 2.47 14.98
CA PRO A 176 -14.25 2.45 15.27
C PRO A 176 -13.47 3.38 14.33
N GLN A 177 -12.48 4.09 14.89
CA GLN A 177 -11.58 4.94 14.12
C GLN A 177 -10.17 4.33 14.11
N PRO A 178 -9.41 4.43 13.00
CA PRO A 178 -8.03 4.00 13.01
C PRO A 178 -7.20 4.88 13.95
N THR A 179 -6.27 4.27 14.69
CA THR A 179 -5.37 4.99 15.60
C THR A 179 -4.14 5.55 14.91
N GLY A 180 -3.87 5.13 13.68
CA GLY A 180 -2.77 5.63 12.86
C GLY A 180 -2.97 5.29 11.39
N LEU A 181 -2.32 6.07 10.53
CA LEU A 181 -2.29 5.85 9.07
C LEU A 181 -0.85 5.86 8.56
N ALA A 182 -0.38 4.76 7.96
CA ALA A 182 0.98 4.62 7.47
C ALA A 182 1.00 4.35 5.96
N LEU A 183 1.48 5.30 5.19
CA LEU A 183 1.41 5.29 3.73
C LEU A 183 2.80 5.25 3.10
N VAL A 184 3.06 4.21 2.32
CA VAL A 184 4.32 4.03 1.59
C VAL A 184 4.09 4.26 0.11
N SER A 185 4.67 5.33 -0.45
CA SER A 185 4.51 5.66 -1.88
C SER A 185 3.04 5.54 -2.34
N PRO A 186 2.05 6.14 -1.64
CA PRO A 186 0.64 5.83 -1.88
C PRO A 186 0.18 6.35 -3.24
N TRP A 187 -0.57 5.53 -3.98
CA TRP A 187 -1.25 5.90 -5.21
C TRP A 187 -2.65 6.42 -4.87
N VAL A 188 -2.79 7.74 -4.86
CA VAL A 188 -3.98 8.44 -4.34
C VAL A 188 -4.75 9.25 -5.39
N ASP A 189 -4.19 9.36 -6.60
CA ASP A 189 -4.78 9.98 -7.77
C ASP A 189 -4.66 8.99 -8.93
N LEU A 190 -5.76 8.26 -9.20
CA LEU A 190 -5.75 7.19 -10.19
C LEU A 190 -5.85 7.72 -11.63
N ALA A 191 -6.36 8.94 -11.82
CA ALA A 191 -6.33 9.63 -13.09
C ALA A 191 -4.91 10.02 -13.52
N GLY A 192 -4.02 10.24 -12.52
CA GLY A 192 -2.64 10.64 -12.76
C GLY A 192 -2.53 12.00 -13.42
N ASP A 193 -3.42 12.94 -13.08
CA ASP A 193 -3.48 14.29 -13.60
C ASP A 193 -3.01 15.36 -12.60
N THR A 194 -2.59 14.94 -11.41
CA THR A 194 -1.93 15.83 -10.44
C THR A 194 -0.78 16.59 -11.12
N PRO A 195 -0.72 17.93 -11.01
CA PRO A 195 0.33 18.74 -11.62
C PRO A 195 1.74 18.25 -11.28
N GLY A 196 2.62 18.15 -12.28
CA GLY A 196 3.98 17.64 -12.17
C GLY A 196 4.13 16.13 -12.43
N THR A 197 3.02 15.40 -12.63
CA THR A 197 3.07 13.93 -12.88
C THR A 197 3.71 13.61 -14.23
N GLU A 198 3.46 14.39 -15.27
CA GLU A 198 4.06 14.17 -16.60
C GLU A 198 5.59 14.39 -16.55
N GLU A 199 6.06 15.43 -15.87
CA GLU A 199 7.49 15.72 -15.71
C GLU A 199 8.17 14.63 -14.86
N GLN A 200 7.47 14.08 -13.86
CA GLN A 200 8.00 13.04 -12.99
C GLN A 200 8.25 11.70 -13.71
N ARG A 201 7.59 11.43 -14.84
CA ARG A 201 7.81 10.22 -15.68
C ARG A 201 9.27 9.98 -16.02
N ALA A 202 10.01 11.04 -16.32
CA ALA A 202 11.43 10.95 -16.69
C ALA A 202 12.32 10.45 -15.53
N HIS A 203 11.85 10.55 -14.30
CA HIS A 203 12.62 10.20 -13.10
C HIS A 203 12.34 8.80 -12.59
N ASP A 204 11.19 8.20 -12.91
CA ASP A 204 10.83 6.86 -12.48
C ASP A 204 11.25 5.80 -13.52
N PRO A 205 12.18 4.90 -13.18
CA PRO A 205 12.57 3.83 -14.08
C PRO A 205 11.58 2.65 -14.10
N TRP A 206 10.62 2.62 -13.19
CA TRP A 206 9.74 1.47 -12.95
C TRP A 206 8.30 1.69 -13.42
N LEU A 207 7.61 2.68 -12.84
CA LEU A 207 6.19 2.93 -13.14
C LEU A 207 6.01 3.60 -14.49
N ARG A 208 4.89 3.30 -15.15
CA ARG A 208 4.48 3.92 -16.42
C ARG A 208 3.09 4.54 -16.26
N LEU A 209 2.99 5.83 -16.55
CA LEU A 209 1.75 6.58 -16.37
C LEU A 209 0.61 6.01 -17.22
N THR A 210 0.90 5.54 -18.43
CA THR A 210 -0.09 4.91 -19.31
C THR A 210 -0.69 3.65 -18.68
N LYS A 211 0.13 2.78 -18.07
CA LYS A 211 -0.35 1.61 -17.32
C LYS A 211 -1.12 2.01 -16.06
N MET A 212 -0.65 3.02 -15.34
CA MET A 212 -1.35 3.49 -14.13
C MET A 212 -2.74 4.00 -14.48
N ARG A 213 -2.88 4.85 -15.50
CA ARG A 213 -4.18 5.34 -15.98
C ARG A 213 -5.10 4.20 -16.43
N LEU A 214 -4.57 3.23 -17.17
CA LEU A 214 -5.34 2.06 -17.61
C LEU A 214 -5.86 1.24 -16.42
N TYR A 215 -5.01 0.94 -15.46
CA TYR A 215 -5.37 0.17 -14.26
C TYR A 215 -6.33 0.95 -13.35
N GLY A 216 -6.12 2.26 -13.22
CA GLY A 216 -7.04 3.15 -12.51
C GLY A 216 -8.43 3.18 -13.12
N GLY A 217 -8.51 3.22 -14.47
CA GLY A 217 -9.78 3.12 -15.19
C GLY A 217 -10.48 1.78 -14.98
N TRP A 218 -9.75 0.65 -15.01
CA TRP A 218 -10.34 -0.65 -14.70
C TRP A 218 -10.86 -0.74 -13.26
N TRP A 219 -10.14 -0.12 -12.33
CA TRP A 219 -10.58 -0.09 -10.92
C TRP A 219 -11.80 0.79 -10.70
N ALA A 220 -11.88 1.93 -11.40
CA ALA A 220 -13.05 2.81 -11.38
C ALA A 220 -14.29 2.11 -11.97
N GLY A 221 -14.11 1.23 -12.99
CA GLY A 221 -15.21 0.65 -13.76
C GLY A 221 -15.96 1.73 -14.53
N ASP A 222 -17.28 1.79 -14.35
CA ASP A 222 -18.14 2.80 -14.99
C ASP A 222 -18.24 4.11 -14.18
N ASP A 223 -17.53 4.20 -13.05
CA ASP A 223 -17.56 5.38 -12.20
C ASP A 223 -16.48 6.41 -12.60
N ASP A 224 -16.66 7.65 -12.13
CA ASP A 224 -15.66 8.68 -12.27
C ASP A 224 -14.37 8.30 -11.51
N VAL A 225 -13.25 8.30 -12.21
CA VAL A 225 -11.92 7.99 -11.64
C VAL A 225 -11.51 8.97 -10.54
N HIS A 226 -12.07 10.19 -10.51
CA HIS A 226 -11.78 11.21 -9.50
C HIS A 226 -12.61 11.09 -8.22
N ARG A 227 -13.59 10.19 -8.18
CA ARG A 227 -14.36 10.02 -6.95
C ARG A 227 -13.47 9.57 -5.78
N PRO A 228 -13.75 10.03 -4.54
CA PRO A 228 -12.89 9.80 -3.37
C PRO A 228 -12.58 8.33 -3.07
N GLU A 229 -13.51 7.42 -3.35
CA GLU A 229 -13.30 5.99 -3.11
C GLU A 229 -12.33 5.36 -4.10
N VAL A 230 -12.13 5.99 -5.26
CA VAL A 230 -11.19 5.57 -6.31
C VAL A 230 -9.89 6.36 -6.19
N SER A 231 -9.98 7.68 -6.16
CA SER A 231 -8.84 8.61 -6.04
C SER A 231 -8.94 9.39 -4.71
N PRO A 232 -8.47 8.81 -3.60
CA PRO A 232 -8.66 9.38 -2.26
C PRO A 232 -7.93 10.71 -2.04
N LEU A 233 -7.09 11.15 -2.96
CA LEU A 233 -6.56 12.51 -2.96
C LEU A 233 -7.70 13.55 -2.98
N HIS A 234 -8.83 13.25 -3.63
CA HIS A 234 -9.99 14.15 -3.73
C HIS A 234 -10.93 14.09 -2.53
N GLY A 235 -10.75 13.10 -1.63
CA GLY A 235 -11.58 12.92 -0.45
C GLY A 235 -11.29 13.91 0.68
N ALA A 236 -12.10 13.85 1.73
CA ALA A 236 -11.92 14.65 2.94
C ALA A 236 -10.70 14.15 3.73
N MET A 237 -9.91 15.07 4.29
CA MET A 237 -8.77 14.75 5.15
C MET A 237 -9.09 15.01 6.64
N THR A 238 -10.20 15.67 6.93
CA THR A 238 -10.63 15.95 8.31
C THR A 238 -10.97 14.67 9.06
N GLY A 239 -10.55 14.57 10.33
CA GLY A 239 -10.83 13.40 11.17
C GLY A 239 -9.87 12.23 10.95
N LEU A 240 -8.91 12.34 10.05
CA LEU A 240 -7.88 11.31 9.88
C LEU A 240 -6.91 11.27 11.08
N PRO A 241 -6.39 10.11 11.46
CA PRO A 241 -5.47 9.95 12.58
C PRO A 241 -4.06 10.47 12.23
N ASP A 242 -3.18 10.46 13.24
CA ASP A 242 -1.74 10.64 13.01
C ASP A 242 -1.31 9.86 11.77
N THR A 243 -0.59 10.53 10.86
CA THR A 243 -0.24 9.96 9.56
C THR A 243 1.26 10.02 9.31
N VAL A 244 1.85 8.89 8.89
CA VAL A 244 3.20 8.84 8.37
C VAL A 244 3.19 8.53 6.88
N VAL A 245 3.90 9.33 6.08
CA VAL A 245 3.99 9.18 4.62
C VAL A 245 5.45 9.07 4.21
N LEU A 246 5.81 8.01 3.50
CA LEU A 246 7.15 7.75 2.99
C LEU A 246 7.13 7.69 1.46
N CYS A 247 8.04 8.42 0.78
CA CYS A 247 8.15 8.41 -0.67
C CYS A 247 9.59 8.60 -1.13
N GLY A 248 9.97 8.01 -2.25
CA GLY A 248 11.25 8.26 -2.91
C GLY A 248 11.14 9.38 -3.96
N THR A 249 12.25 10.09 -4.25
CA THR A 249 12.19 11.14 -5.30
C THR A 249 12.29 10.59 -6.73
N ARG A 250 12.52 9.29 -6.89
CA ARG A 250 12.45 8.59 -8.18
C ARG A 250 11.19 7.72 -8.26
N ASP A 251 10.07 8.31 -7.86
CA ASP A 251 8.76 7.70 -7.80
C ASP A 251 7.77 8.54 -8.64
N LEU A 252 7.12 7.93 -9.61
CA LEU A 252 6.11 8.58 -10.46
C LEU A 252 4.99 9.22 -9.63
N LEU A 253 4.69 8.65 -8.46
CA LEU A 253 3.60 9.10 -7.59
C LEU A 253 4.01 10.28 -6.69
N LEU A 254 5.26 10.76 -6.76
CA LEU A 254 5.76 11.84 -5.92
C LEU A 254 4.91 13.12 -5.95
N PRO A 255 4.42 13.62 -7.10
CA PRO A 255 3.58 14.82 -7.15
C PRO A 255 2.29 14.67 -6.34
N GLN A 256 1.57 13.58 -6.52
CA GLN A 256 0.33 13.32 -5.79
C GLN A 256 0.58 13.05 -4.30
N VAL A 257 1.73 12.46 -3.92
CA VAL A 257 2.13 12.29 -2.51
C VAL A 257 2.39 13.66 -1.86
N ARG A 258 3.05 14.58 -2.55
CA ARG A 258 3.25 15.96 -2.06
C ARG A 258 1.92 16.70 -1.91
N ALA A 259 1.01 16.56 -2.88
CA ALA A 259 -0.33 17.12 -2.81
C ALA A 259 -1.12 16.55 -1.63
N LEU A 260 -1.06 15.23 -1.39
CA LEU A 260 -1.66 14.58 -0.23
C LEU A 260 -1.11 15.16 1.09
N VAL A 261 0.21 15.26 1.24
CA VAL A 261 0.84 15.81 2.46
C VAL A 261 0.40 17.26 2.71
N THR A 262 0.28 18.05 1.65
CA THR A 262 -0.24 19.43 1.74
C THR A 262 -1.68 19.44 2.24
N ARG A 263 -2.55 18.58 1.70
CA ARG A 263 -3.96 18.49 2.12
C ARG A 263 -4.13 17.97 3.55
N LEU A 264 -3.36 16.95 3.95
CA LEU A 264 -3.36 16.44 5.32
C LEU A 264 -3.02 17.54 6.32
N ARG A 265 -1.94 18.28 6.07
CA ARG A 265 -1.51 19.39 6.95
C ARG A 265 -2.51 20.55 6.98
N ALA A 266 -3.09 20.89 5.84
CA ALA A 266 -4.13 21.90 5.75
C ALA A 266 -5.40 21.53 6.54
N ALA A 267 -5.69 20.22 6.67
CA ALA A 267 -6.78 19.69 7.47
C ALA A 267 -6.42 19.53 8.98
N GLY A 268 -5.23 19.93 9.41
CA GLY A 268 -4.77 19.80 10.78
C GLY A 268 -4.34 18.39 11.19
N VAL A 269 -4.17 17.45 10.25
CA VAL A 269 -3.74 16.09 10.55
C VAL A 269 -2.26 16.09 10.92
N PRO A 270 -1.86 15.55 12.09
CA PRO A 270 -0.47 15.39 12.46
C PRO A 270 0.23 14.50 11.44
N THR A 271 1.17 15.06 10.65
CA THR A 271 1.73 14.39 9.48
C THR A 271 3.25 14.37 9.50
N THR A 272 3.81 13.19 9.64
CA THR A 272 5.23 12.90 9.44
C THR A 272 5.48 12.56 7.99
N TYR A 273 6.26 13.36 7.26
CA TYR A 273 6.60 13.10 5.86
C TYR A 273 8.09 12.86 5.69
N ARG A 274 8.44 11.78 4.99
CA ARG A 274 9.82 11.41 4.63
C ARG A 274 9.95 11.29 3.12
N GLU A 275 10.47 12.32 2.49
CA GLU A 275 10.88 12.30 1.08
C GLU A 275 12.35 11.93 0.99
N GLN A 276 12.66 10.80 0.34
CA GLN A 276 14.01 10.26 0.30
C GLN A 276 14.65 10.44 -1.09
N LYS A 277 15.70 11.24 -1.14
CA LYS A 277 16.39 11.60 -2.39
C LYS A 277 17.00 10.37 -3.09
N GLY A 278 16.69 10.22 -4.38
CA GLY A 278 17.24 9.18 -5.27
C GLY A 278 16.66 7.80 -5.08
N LEU A 279 15.69 7.60 -4.16
CA LEU A 279 15.09 6.30 -3.92
C LEU A 279 13.88 6.06 -4.83
N LEU A 280 13.68 4.78 -5.16
CA LEU A 280 12.63 4.28 -6.04
C LEU A 280 11.27 4.24 -5.34
N HIS A 281 10.22 4.07 -6.16
CA HIS A 281 8.89 3.66 -5.72
C HIS A 281 8.96 2.51 -4.71
N ASN A 282 8.18 2.60 -3.64
CA ASN A 282 8.10 1.57 -2.60
C ASN A 282 9.45 1.17 -1.97
N TYR A 283 10.42 2.09 -1.86
CA TYR A 283 11.74 1.76 -1.32
C TYR A 283 11.73 1.05 0.05
N PRO A 284 10.78 1.28 0.98
CA PRO A 284 10.72 0.54 2.24
C PRO A 284 10.41 -0.95 2.06
N VAL A 285 9.72 -1.32 0.99
CA VAL A 285 9.37 -2.72 0.65
C VAL A 285 10.58 -3.46 0.07
N LEU A 286 11.46 -2.74 -0.64
CA LEU A 286 12.60 -3.31 -1.34
C LEU A 286 13.69 -3.85 -0.39
N PRO A 287 14.46 -4.89 -0.80
CA PRO A 287 15.51 -5.50 0.02
C PRO A 287 16.81 -4.66 0.02
N THR A 288 16.71 -3.36 0.32
CA THR A 288 17.82 -2.41 0.30
C THR A 288 18.23 -1.96 1.70
N PRO A 289 19.48 -1.48 1.89
CA PRO A 289 19.91 -0.89 3.16
C PRO A 289 19.05 0.31 3.57
N GLU A 290 18.58 1.12 2.63
CA GLU A 290 17.75 2.31 2.83
C GLU A 290 16.38 1.98 3.42
N ALA A 291 15.86 0.79 3.14
CA ALA A 291 14.60 0.32 3.68
C ALA A 291 14.63 0.09 5.20
N ARG A 292 15.81 -0.19 5.79
CA ARG A 292 15.93 -0.53 7.21
C ARG A 292 15.49 0.61 8.14
N PRO A 293 15.98 1.85 7.98
CA PRO A 293 15.50 2.97 8.80
C PRO A 293 14.01 3.22 8.64
N ALA A 294 13.49 3.17 7.40
CA ALA A 294 12.08 3.36 7.12
C ALA A 294 11.21 2.30 7.82
N ARG A 295 11.61 1.03 7.77
CA ARG A 295 10.89 -0.07 8.46
C ARG A 295 10.92 0.09 9.98
N ARG A 296 12.02 0.60 10.56
CA ARG A 296 12.07 0.90 11.99
C ARG A 296 11.13 2.05 12.37
N GLU A 297 11.07 3.10 11.54
CA GLU A 297 10.15 4.21 11.74
C GLU A 297 8.69 3.75 11.68
N LEU A 298 8.34 2.92 10.68
CA LEU A 298 7.01 2.31 10.57
C LEU A 298 6.66 1.43 11.78
N ALA A 299 7.59 0.58 12.23
CA ALA A 299 7.37 -0.25 13.42
C ALA A 299 7.20 0.60 14.69
N ALA A 300 8.02 1.62 14.89
CA ALA A 300 7.90 2.55 16.00
C ALA A 300 6.59 3.35 15.96
N PHE A 301 6.09 3.67 14.77
CA PHE A 301 4.80 4.34 14.59
C PHE A 301 3.64 3.43 15.02
N VAL A 302 3.66 2.16 14.62
CA VAL A 302 2.63 1.16 15.00
C VAL A 302 2.65 0.84 16.50
N SER A 303 3.79 0.97 17.17
CA SER A 303 3.95 0.64 18.60
C SER A 303 3.46 1.74 19.56
N ARG A 304 3.08 2.91 19.05
CA ARG A 304 2.56 4.05 19.87
C ARG A 304 1.14 3.76 20.31
#